data_248fb7b23a496edb4e9461b5292786e6
#
_entry.id   248fb7b23a496edb4e9461b5292786e6
#
_cell.length_a   1.000
_cell.length_b   1.000
_cell.length_c   1.000
_cell.angle_alpha   90.00
_cell.angle_beta   90.00
_cell.angle_gamma   90.00
#
_symmetry.space_group_name_H-M   'P 1'
#
loop_
_entity.id
_entity.type
_entity.pdbx_description
1 polymer ?
#
loop_
_entity_poly.entity_id
_entity_poly.type
_entity_poly.pdbx_seq_one_letter_code
_entity_poly.pdbx_strand_id
1 'polypeptide(L)'
;EDIAAGKIDPTYADGADAFGGTKRKNIMIDHCSVSWCVDECASFYDNTNFTMQWCLISESLRLSLHSKEAHGYGGIWGGKNASFHHNLLAHHDSRNPRFNGSRMSALPDLEKVDFRNNVIYNWRGNSSYAGEGGSYNLVNNYYKPGPATEKSSATVKYRIFAPNADLGEYSNGQMSGQWGTFYINGNYMGATTSTAQEANNVCNDNWIGVHPDERNYSLPGGTISSIKSSVMFTDMGDATEVTTHSAENAYTRVCEYAGCSLVRDAVDKRIINEVKNGTATYSGANYPGIIDSQETVGG
;
A
#
# COMPACT_ATOMS: atom_id res chain seq x y z
N GLU A 1 13.65 14.06 -20.03
CA GLU A 1 14.64 14.71 -20.92
C GLU A 1 15.05 16.09 -20.41
N ASP A 2 14.11 16.98 -20.07
CA ASP A 2 14.43 18.36 -19.68
C ASP A 2 15.14 18.48 -18.33
N ILE A 3 14.86 17.61 -17.37
CA ILE A 3 15.63 17.52 -16.12
C ILE A 3 17.04 17.02 -16.40
N ALA A 4 17.19 15.95 -17.19
CA ALA A 4 18.50 15.42 -17.58
C ALA A 4 19.33 16.39 -18.41
N ALA A 5 18.67 17.29 -19.15
CA ALA A 5 19.30 18.36 -19.90
C ALA A 5 19.61 19.61 -19.05
N GLY A 6 19.31 19.62 -17.76
CA GLY A 6 19.50 20.76 -16.87
C GLY A 6 18.58 21.96 -17.14
N LYS A 7 17.47 21.75 -17.84
CA LYS A 7 16.51 22.82 -18.15
C LYS A 7 15.44 22.99 -17.06
N ILE A 8 15.19 21.95 -16.27
CA ILE A 8 14.22 21.93 -15.18
C ILE A 8 14.93 21.46 -13.90
N ASP A 9 14.59 22.08 -12.78
CA ASP A 9 15.10 21.68 -11.46
C ASP A 9 14.74 20.21 -11.16
N PRO A 10 15.70 19.36 -10.77
CA PRO A 10 15.45 17.96 -10.44
C PRO A 10 14.34 17.75 -9.39
N THR A 11 14.17 18.67 -8.45
CA THR A 11 13.13 18.58 -7.41
C THR A 11 11.70 18.67 -7.97
N TYR A 12 11.55 19.07 -9.23
CA TYR A 12 10.26 19.08 -9.91
C TYR A 12 9.66 17.68 -10.07
N ALA A 13 10.50 16.65 -10.05
CA ALA A 13 10.07 15.25 -10.11
C ALA A 13 9.66 14.68 -8.75
N ASP A 14 10.01 15.37 -7.64
CA ASP A 14 9.82 14.84 -6.28
C ASP A 14 8.35 14.72 -5.81
N GLY A 15 7.43 15.23 -6.55
CA GLY A 15 5.99 15.07 -6.30
C GLY A 15 5.24 14.57 -7.54
N ALA A 16 5.95 13.91 -8.46
CA ALA A 16 5.37 13.41 -9.70
C ALA A 16 4.69 12.05 -9.49
N ASP A 17 3.55 12.08 -8.78
CA ASP A 17 2.62 10.96 -8.70
C ASP A 17 2.02 10.69 -10.07
N ALA A 18 1.81 9.41 -10.40
CA ALA A 18 1.09 9.09 -11.63
C ALA A 18 -0.41 9.40 -11.51
N PHE A 19 -0.97 9.21 -10.32
CA PHE A 19 -2.37 9.50 -10.05
C PHE A 19 -2.58 9.89 -8.59
N GLY A 20 -3.05 11.09 -8.33
CA GLY A 20 -3.17 11.59 -6.96
C GLY A 20 -4.22 12.68 -6.78
N GLY A 21 -4.61 12.89 -5.51
CA GLY A 21 -5.52 13.97 -5.16
C GLY A 21 -5.78 14.06 -3.66
N THR A 22 -5.83 15.29 -3.17
CA THR A 22 -6.04 15.59 -1.75
C THR A 22 -7.09 16.65 -1.55
N LYS A 23 -7.69 16.71 -0.34
CA LYS A 23 -8.61 17.78 0.09
C LYS A 23 -9.85 17.91 -0.80
N ARG A 24 -10.35 16.79 -1.30
CA ARG A 24 -11.58 16.69 -2.13
C ARG A 24 -12.65 15.88 -1.41
N LYS A 25 -13.85 15.86 -1.95
CA LYS A 25 -14.99 15.15 -1.37
C LYS A 25 -15.76 14.38 -2.42
N ASN A 26 -16.36 13.26 -2.00
CA ASN A 26 -17.29 12.47 -2.81
C ASN A 26 -16.66 12.00 -4.12
N ILE A 27 -15.55 11.27 -4.02
CA ILE A 27 -14.79 10.76 -5.16
C ILE A 27 -14.85 9.23 -5.16
N MET A 28 -15.10 8.66 -6.32
CA MET A 28 -14.94 7.25 -6.61
C MET A 28 -13.98 7.08 -7.79
N ILE A 29 -12.98 6.21 -7.60
CA ILE A 29 -12.04 5.76 -8.63
C ILE A 29 -12.23 4.26 -8.78
N ASP A 30 -12.49 3.84 -10.01
CA ASP A 30 -12.92 2.49 -10.31
C ASP A 30 -12.27 1.95 -11.58
N HIS A 31 -11.73 0.72 -11.51
CA HIS A 31 -11.14 -0.02 -12.64
C HIS A 31 -10.06 0.74 -13.43
N CYS A 32 -9.21 1.50 -12.74
CA CYS A 32 -8.08 2.20 -13.36
C CYS A 32 -6.80 1.37 -13.27
N SER A 33 -5.96 1.44 -14.31
CA SER A 33 -4.59 0.91 -14.32
C SER A 33 -3.60 2.05 -14.25
N VAL A 34 -2.62 1.97 -13.35
CA VAL A 34 -1.62 3.02 -13.10
C VAL A 34 -0.25 2.39 -12.91
N SER A 35 0.75 2.91 -13.60
CA SER A 35 2.13 2.41 -13.55
C SER A 35 3.15 3.52 -13.80
N TRP A 36 4.42 3.23 -13.48
CA TRP A 36 5.60 3.98 -13.90
C TRP A 36 5.67 5.41 -13.35
N CYS A 37 5.29 5.56 -12.10
CA CYS A 37 5.43 6.83 -11.37
C CYS A 37 6.88 7.12 -10.96
N VAL A 38 7.18 8.39 -10.77
CA VAL A 38 8.48 8.85 -10.26
C VAL A 38 8.50 8.86 -8.73
N ASP A 39 7.42 9.30 -8.08
CA ASP A 39 7.24 9.26 -6.62
C ASP A 39 6.22 8.14 -6.27
N GLU A 40 4.94 8.41 -6.08
CA GLU A 40 3.92 7.40 -5.85
C GLU A 40 3.08 7.11 -7.10
N CYS A 41 2.68 5.85 -7.28
CA CYS A 41 1.78 5.52 -8.38
C CYS A 41 0.36 6.03 -8.13
N ALA A 42 -0.17 5.89 -6.90
CA ALA A 42 -1.52 6.35 -6.59
C ALA A 42 -1.61 6.87 -5.16
N SER A 43 -1.70 8.19 -4.97
CA SER A 43 -1.77 8.82 -3.65
C SER A 43 -3.04 9.60 -3.43
N PHE A 44 -3.89 9.11 -2.51
CA PHE A 44 -5.17 9.73 -2.16
C PHE A 44 -5.32 9.79 -0.64
N TYR A 45 -5.22 10.99 -0.09
CA TYR A 45 -5.31 11.22 1.35
C TYR A 45 -5.93 12.59 1.67
N ASP A 46 -6.32 12.79 2.94
CA ASP A 46 -7.03 13.99 3.41
C ASP A 46 -8.30 14.33 2.58
N ASN A 47 -8.86 13.35 1.88
CA ASN A 47 -10.15 13.43 1.20
C ASN A 47 -11.27 13.07 2.16
N THR A 48 -12.52 13.35 1.77
CA THR A 48 -13.72 12.98 2.54
C THR A 48 -14.65 12.18 1.65
N ASN A 49 -15.20 11.05 2.15
CA ASN A 49 -16.06 10.15 1.39
C ASN A 49 -15.38 9.74 0.07
N PHE A 50 -14.30 9.00 0.21
CA PHE A 50 -13.45 8.57 -0.90
C PHE A 50 -13.53 7.06 -1.07
N THR A 51 -13.63 6.59 -2.31
CA THR A 51 -13.52 5.17 -2.65
C THR A 51 -12.55 4.96 -3.81
N MET A 52 -11.60 4.05 -3.65
CA MET A 52 -10.80 3.50 -4.75
C MET A 52 -10.96 1.98 -4.77
N GLN A 53 -11.48 1.47 -5.88
CA GLN A 53 -11.81 0.06 -6.01
C GLN A 53 -11.37 -0.50 -7.35
N TRP A 54 -11.05 -1.80 -7.36
CA TRP A 54 -10.73 -2.55 -8.57
C TRP A 54 -9.64 -1.92 -9.44
N CYS A 55 -8.72 -1.17 -8.85
CA CYS A 55 -7.61 -0.56 -9.55
C CYS A 55 -6.39 -1.50 -9.57
N LEU A 56 -5.59 -1.41 -10.63
CA LEU A 56 -4.30 -2.06 -10.76
C LEU A 56 -3.21 -0.99 -10.69
N ILE A 57 -2.37 -1.07 -9.68
CA ILE A 57 -1.32 -0.10 -9.38
C ILE A 57 0.00 -0.88 -9.35
N SER A 58 0.92 -0.58 -10.28
CA SER A 58 2.09 -1.43 -10.45
C SER A 58 3.35 -0.69 -10.90
N GLU A 59 4.50 -1.30 -10.66
CA GLU A 59 5.80 -0.92 -11.23
C GLU A 59 6.14 0.57 -11.06
N SER A 60 6.18 1.05 -9.83
CA SER A 60 6.81 2.34 -9.54
C SER A 60 8.30 2.31 -9.88
N LEU A 61 8.82 3.42 -10.43
CA LEU A 61 10.20 3.53 -10.92
C LEU A 61 11.16 3.80 -9.77
N ARG A 62 12.02 2.84 -9.42
CA ARG A 62 12.88 2.93 -8.24
C ARG A 62 14.05 3.91 -8.39
N LEU A 63 14.67 3.98 -9.56
CA LEU A 63 15.79 4.89 -9.87
C LEU A 63 15.40 5.87 -10.98
N SER A 64 14.34 6.61 -10.73
CA SER A 64 13.84 7.65 -11.62
C SER A 64 14.58 8.97 -11.42
N LEU A 65 13.97 10.06 -11.88
CA LEU A 65 14.52 11.41 -11.73
C LEU A 65 14.26 12.05 -10.35
N HIS A 66 13.84 11.27 -9.35
CA HIS A 66 13.57 11.76 -8.00
C HIS A 66 14.86 12.18 -7.30
N SER A 67 14.89 13.35 -6.66
CA SER A 67 16.12 13.94 -6.05
C SER A 67 16.67 13.11 -4.88
N LYS A 68 15.82 12.31 -4.22
CA LYS A 68 16.20 11.40 -3.12
C LYS A 68 16.75 10.06 -3.63
N GLU A 69 17.09 9.93 -4.89
CA GLU A 69 17.62 8.73 -5.53
C GLU A 69 16.62 7.56 -5.50
N ALA A 70 16.97 6.42 -4.84
CA ALA A 70 16.13 5.24 -4.85
C ALA A 70 14.77 5.48 -4.19
N HIS A 71 13.72 5.46 -5.01
CA HIS A 71 12.31 5.65 -4.64
C HIS A 71 11.49 4.44 -5.12
N GLY A 72 10.29 4.60 -5.62
CA GLY A 72 9.53 3.50 -6.19
C GLY A 72 8.43 3.01 -5.26
N TYR A 73 7.37 3.80 -5.15
CA TYR A 73 6.34 3.63 -4.14
C TYR A 73 4.94 3.42 -4.73
N GLY A 74 4.14 2.56 -4.08
CA GLY A 74 2.77 2.29 -4.48
C GLY A 74 1.86 3.49 -4.26
N GLY A 75 1.70 3.93 -3.00
CA GLY A 75 0.88 5.10 -2.74
C GLY A 75 0.69 5.44 -1.26
N ILE A 76 0.27 6.68 -1.02
CA ILE A 76 -0.17 7.18 0.29
C ILE A 76 -1.68 7.22 0.30
N TRP A 77 -2.30 6.46 1.22
CA TRP A 77 -3.74 6.29 1.31
C TRP A 77 -4.28 6.71 2.66
N GLY A 78 -5.40 7.42 2.66
CA GLY A 78 -6.01 7.90 3.89
C GLY A 78 -7.22 8.78 3.64
N GLY A 79 -7.82 9.29 4.71
CA GLY A 79 -8.91 10.26 4.63
C GLY A 79 -10.03 10.06 5.63
N LYS A 80 -11.01 10.93 5.54
CA LYS A 80 -12.21 10.94 6.37
C LYS A 80 -13.28 10.11 5.69
N ASN A 81 -13.53 8.90 6.19
CA ASN A 81 -14.36 7.89 5.54
C ASN A 81 -13.81 7.50 4.15
N ALA A 82 -12.60 6.91 4.14
CA ALA A 82 -11.94 6.46 2.93
C ALA A 82 -11.99 4.93 2.83
N SER A 83 -12.48 4.41 1.70
CA SER A 83 -12.55 2.99 1.39
C SER A 83 -11.62 2.63 0.24
N PHE A 84 -10.74 1.66 0.48
CA PHE A 84 -9.82 1.13 -0.52
C PHE A 84 -10.01 -0.39 -0.58
N HIS A 85 -10.65 -0.89 -1.65
CA HIS A 85 -10.97 -2.29 -1.71
C HIS A 85 -10.82 -2.91 -3.09
N HIS A 86 -10.48 -4.20 -3.11
CA HIS A 86 -10.32 -4.97 -4.34
C HIS A 86 -9.28 -4.40 -5.31
N ASN A 87 -8.28 -3.68 -4.81
CA ASN A 87 -7.18 -3.16 -5.61
C ASN A 87 -6.03 -4.17 -5.65
N LEU A 88 -5.24 -4.11 -6.70
CA LEU A 88 -3.96 -4.80 -6.82
C LEU A 88 -2.82 -3.78 -6.71
N LEU A 89 -1.94 -3.96 -5.72
CA LEU A 89 -0.65 -3.29 -5.65
C LEU A 89 0.45 -4.32 -5.97
N ALA A 90 1.24 -4.07 -7.01
CA ALA A 90 2.23 -5.05 -7.46
C ALA A 90 3.57 -4.40 -7.83
N HIS A 91 4.66 -5.02 -7.39
CA HIS A 91 6.02 -4.62 -7.75
C HIS A 91 6.41 -3.21 -7.31
N HIS A 92 6.16 -2.89 -6.04
CA HIS A 92 6.62 -1.65 -5.42
C HIS A 92 7.68 -1.92 -4.36
N ASP A 93 8.68 -1.06 -4.29
CA ASP A 93 9.67 -1.12 -3.23
C ASP A 93 9.02 -0.94 -1.86
N SER A 94 8.15 0.05 -1.73
CA SER A 94 7.49 0.43 -0.48
C SER A 94 6.12 1.04 -0.74
N ARG A 95 5.42 1.46 0.33
CA ARG A 95 4.10 2.10 0.31
C ARG A 95 3.03 1.24 -0.37
N ASN A 96 2.80 0.03 0.16
CA ASN A 96 1.80 -0.93 -0.32
C ASN A 96 0.58 -1.13 0.62
N PRO A 97 -0.16 -0.08 0.99
CA PRO A 97 0.16 1.34 0.92
C PRO A 97 0.90 1.87 2.16
N ARG A 98 1.34 3.14 2.17
CA ARG A 98 1.52 3.92 3.38
C ARG A 98 0.18 4.53 3.77
N PHE A 99 -0.33 4.24 4.96
CA PHE A 99 -1.49 4.99 5.46
C PHE A 99 -1.07 6.39 5.89
N ASN A 100 -1.80 7.40 5.38
CA ASN A 100 -1.45 8.79 5.64
C ASN A 100 -1.50 9.15 7.11
N GLY A 101 -2.44 8.58 7.83
CA GLY A 101 -2.75 9.04 9.16
C GLY A 101 -3.37 10.44 9.17
N SER A 102 -3.50 10.98 10.35
CA SER A 102 -4.01 12.34 10.53
C SER A 102 -2.94 13.43 10.39
N ARG A 103 -1.76 13.09 9.88
CA ARG A 103 -0.61 14.00 9.79
C ARG A 103 -0.87 15.27 8.97
N MET A 104 -1.76 15.23 7.98
CA MET A 104 -2.11 16.39 7.16
C MET A 104 -3.34 17.14 7.69
N SER A 105 -4.29 16.40 8.25
CA SER A 105 -5.54 16.98 8.77
C SER A 105 -5.43 17.45 10.21
N ALA A 106 -4.55 16.85 11.02
CA ALA A 106 -4.49 16.97 12.49
C ALA A 106 -5.83 16.60 13.17
N LEU A 107 -6.63 15.73 12.54
CA LEU A 107 -7.97 15.33 12.99
C LEU A 107 -8.08 13.80 13.12
N PRO A 108 -7.42 13.18 14.13
CA PRO A 108 -7.37 11.72 14.26
C PRO A 108 -8.75 11.08 14.39
N ASP A 109 -9.69 11.73 15.05
CA ASP A 109 -11.05 11.21 15.23
C ASP A 109 -11.83 11.11 13.91
N LEU A 110 -11.43 11.86 12.89
CA LEU A 110 -12.05 11.85 11.57
C LEU A 110 -11.31 10.95 10.57
N GLU A 111 -10.05 10.62 10.81
CA GLU A 111 -9.30 9.72 9.94
C GLU A 111 -9.84 8.30 10.10
N LYS A 112 -10.56 7.83 9.10
CA LYS A 112 -11.15 6.49 9.06
C LYS A 112 -10.87 5.85 7.71
N VAL A 113 -10.15 4.73 7.73
CA VAL A 113 -9.73 4.02 6.52
C VAL A 113 -10.17 2.58 6.57
N ASP A 114 -11.00 2.19 5.61
CA ASP A 114 -11.39 0.81 5.39
C ASP A 114 -10.56 0.21 4.25
N PHE A 115 -9.65 -0.69 4.60
CA PHE A 115 -8.72 -1.36 3.69
C PHE A 115 -9.04 -2.86 3.66
N ARG A 116 -9.79 -3.30 2.64
CA ARG A 116 -10.25 -4.68 2.57
C ARG A 116 -10.16 -5.31 1.18
N ASN A 117 -9.97 -6.61 1.15
CA ASN A 117 -9.97 -7.40 -0.08
C ASN A 117 -8.99 -6.93 -1.16
N ASN A 118 -7.93 -6.20 -0.77
CA ASN A 118 -6.86 -5.83 -1.69
C ASN A 118 -5.86 -6.99 -1.83
N VAL A 119 -5.14 -6.99 -2.93
CA VAL A 119 -4.02 -7.90 -3.19
C VAL A 119 -2.74 -7.11 -3.20
N ILE A 120 -1.78 -7.52 -2.40
CA ILE A 120 -0.44 -6.92 -2.32
C ILE A 120 0.56 -7.97 -2.78
N TYR A 121 1.29 -7.68 -3.85
CA TYR A 121 2.23 -8.60 -4.46
C TYR A 121 3.63 -8.02 -4.58
N ASN A 122 4.62 -8.82 -4.22
CA ASN A 122 6.04 -8.60 -4.49
C ASN A 122 6.59 -7.25 -3.99
N TRP A 123 6.30 -6.90 -2.73
CA TRP A 123 6.94 -5.76 -2.06
C TRP A 123 8.39 -6.09 -1.66
N ARG A 124 9.26 -5.08 -1.60
CA ARG A 124 10.64 -5.26 -1.16
C ARG A 124 10.90 -4.71 0.26
N GLY A 125 10.72 -3.42 0.47
CA GLY A 125 11.03 -2.75 1.75
C GLY A 125 9.86 -2.74 2.71
N ASN A 126 8.67 -2.42 2.23
CA ASN A 126 7.47 -2.39 3.05
C ASN A 126 6.25 -2.95 2.32
N SER A 127 5.48 -3.76 3.03
CA SER A 127 4.08 -3.99 2.76
C SER A 127 3.25 -2.75 3.16
N SER A 128 2.15 -2.90 3.87
CA SER A 128 1.40 -1.77 4.42
C SER A 128 2.06 -1.24 5.69
N TYR A 129 2.02 0.09 5.92
CA TYR A 129 2.62 0.68 7.12
C TYR A 129 2.08 2.06 7.46
N ALA A 130 2.52 2.60 8.61
CA ALA A 130 2.24 3.93 9.15
C ALA A 130 0.87 4.03 9.85
N GLY A 131 0.02 5.01 9.53
CA GLY A 131 -1.29 5.18 10.18
C GLY A 131 -1.23 5.93 11.51
N GLU A 132 -0.55 7.06 11.53
CA GLU A 132 -0.41 7.95 12.70
C GLU A 132 -1.75 8.60 13.05
N GLY A 133 -2.34 8.22 14.17
CA GLY A 133 -3.69 8.63 14.56
C GLY A 133 -4.77 8.06 13.62
N GLY A 134 -6.02 8.05 14.04
CA GLY A 134 -7.13 7.54 13.24
C GLY A 134 -7.51 6.08 13.53
N SER A 135 -8.48 5.59 12.78
CA SER A 135 -9.04 4.24 12.89
C SER A 135 -8.96 3.51 11.55
N TYR A 136 -8.50 2.25 11.60
CA TYR A 136 -8.21 1.48 10.39
C TYR A 136 -8.81 0.09 10.49
N ASN A 137 -9.51 -0.34 9.43
CA ASN A 137 -9.86 -1.73 9.21
C ASN A 137 -8.91 -2.32 8.16
N LEU A 138 -8.19 -3.39 8.48
CA LEU A 138 -7.43 -4.20 7.53
C LEU A 138 -8.06 -5.59 7.48
N VAL A 139 -8.93 -5.82 6.49
CA VAL A 139 -9.82 -6.98 6.48
C VAL A 139 -9.69 -7.79 5.20
N ASN A 140 -9.43 -9.08 5.34
CA ASN A 140 -9.45 -10.04 4.24
C ASN A 140 -8.59 -9.62 3.03
N ASN A 141 -7.47 -8.96 3.25
CA ASN A 141 -6.50 -8.67 2.19
C ASN A 141 -5.62 -9.90 1.93
N TYR A 142 -5.12 -10.02 0.72
CA TYR A 142 -4.22 -11.11 0.32
C TYR A 142 -2.81 -10.56 0.09
N TYR A 143 -1.88 -10.94 0.94
CA TYR A 143 -0.46 -10.61 0.82
C TYR A 143 0.27 -11.77 0.18
N LYS A 144 0.81 -11.57 -1.02
CA LYS A 144 1.54 -12.60 -1.77
C LYS A 144 3.00 -12.21 -1.92
N PRO A 145 3.91 -12.78 -1.13
CA PRO A 145 5.34 -12.63 -1.35
C PRO A 145 5.72 -13.02 -2.78
N GLY A 146 6.58 -12.22 -3.40
CA GLY A 146 7.11 -12.48 -4.72
C GLY A 146 8.64 -12.52 -4.72
N PRO A 147 9.28 -12.60 -5.91
CA PRO A 147 10.73 -12.77 -6.00
C PRO A 147 11.59 -11.67 -5.36
N ALA A 148 11.09 -10.42 -5.30
CA ALA A 148 11.77 -9.35 -4.56
C ALA A 148 11.53 -9.49 -3.05
N THR A 149 10.32 -9.85 -2.63
CA THR A 149 9.97 -10.07 -1.23
C THR A 149 10.81 -11.19 -0.62
N GLU A 150 11.11 -12.23 -1.39
CA GLU A 150 11.98 -13.35 -0.96
C GLU A 150 13.40 -12.92 -0.58
N LYS A 151 13.88 -11.82 -1.14
CA LYS A 151 15.20 -11.25 -0.81
C LYS A 151 15.17 -10.33 0.42
N SER A 152 14.01 -10.06 0.99
CA SER A 152 13.84 -9.23 2.17
C SER A 152 14.07 -10.04 3.46
N SER A 153 14.22 -9.35 4.60
CA SER A 153 14.29 -10.03 5.90
C SER A 153 12.99 -10.77 6.20
N ALA A 154 13.07 -11.80 7.06
CA ALA A 154 11.88 -12.55 7.48
C ALA A 154 10.78 -11.64 8.05
N THR A 155 11.17 -10.62 8.83
CA THR A 155 10.24 -9.63 9.39
C THR A 155 9.49 -8.85 8.31
N VAL A 156 10.14 -8.51 7.20
CA VAL A 156 9.50 -7.79 6.08
C VAL A 156 8.65 -8.74 5.24
N LYS A 157 9.15 -9.96 5.01
CA LYS A 157 8.51 -10.96 4.15
C LYS A 157 7.10 -11.35 4.64
N TYR A 158 6.94 -11.57 5.94
CA TYR A 158 5.68 -12.01 6.53
C TYR A 158 4.93 -10.89 7.26
N ARG A 159 5.26 -9.65 6.97
CA ARG A 159 4.62 -8.50 7.58
C ARG A 159 3.35 -8.10 6.81
N ILE A 160 2.23 -8.12 7.52
CA ILE A 160 0.97 -7.51 7.06
C ILE A 160 1.09 -5.99 7.21
N PHE A 161 1.53 -5.52 8.40
CA PHE A 161 1.47 -4.10 8.72
C PHE A 161 2.56 -3.66 9.70
N ALA A 162 3.11 -2.47 9.48
CA ALA A 162 4.06 -1.82 10.38
C ALA A 162 3.50 -0.46 10.85
N PRO A 163 2.66 -0.42 11.90
CA PRO A 163 2.17 0.84 12.44
C PRO A 163 3.31 1.67 13.02
N ASN A 164 3.21 2.98 12.91
CA ASN A 164 4.11 3.91 13.61
C ASN A 164 3.37 5.18 14.04
N ALA A 165 4.04 6.00 14.84
CA ALA A 165 3.53 7.28 15.33
C ALA A 165 4.43 8.46 14.93
N ASP A 166 5.33 8.25 13.97
CA ASP A 166 6.26 9.27 13.49
C ASP A 166 5.67 9.99 12.28
N LEU A 167 5.45 11.27 12.40
CA LEU A 167 4.94 12.13 11.35
C LEU A 167 6.05 12.66 10.40
N GLY A 168 7.31 12.47 10.75
CA GLY A 168 8.44 12.93 9.95
C GLY A 168 8.42 14.44 9.70
N GLU A 169 8.88 14.86 8.53
CA GLU A 169 8.98 16.26 8.12
C GLU A 169 7.62 16.97 7.96
N TYR A 170 6.54 16.24 7.81
CA TYR A 170 5.18 16.79 7.70
C TYR A 170 4.58 17.16 9.07
N SER A 171 5.29 16.87 10.12
CA SER A 171 4.88 17.19 11.49
C SER A 171 5.15 18.66 11.77
N ASN A 172 4.09 19.42 11.97
CA ASN A 172 4.19 20.68 12.69
C ASN A 172 4.28 20.48 14.21
N GLY A 173 4.63 19.27 14.66
CA GLY A 173 4.76 18.86 16.05
C GLY A 173 3.45 18.49 16.76
N GLN A 174 2.30 18.73 16.15
CA GLN A 174 1.00 18.56 16.83
C GLN A 174 0.55 17.11 16.94
N MET A 175 0.97 16.23 16.04
CA MET A 175 0.49 14.85 15.96
C MET A 175 1.57 13.80 16.19
N SER A 176 2.80 14.23 16.51
CA SER A 176 3.91 13.31 16.79
C SER A 176 3.62 12.46 18.03
N GLY A 177 3.90 11.18 17.97
CA GLY A 177 3.64 10.23 19.04
C GLY A 177 2.21 9.70 19.12
N GLN A 178 1.36 10.03 18.15
CA GLN A 178 -0.03 9.53 18.12
C GLN A 178 -0.15 8.26 17.30
N TRP A 179 -0.43 7.17 17.95
CA TRP A 179 -0.72 5.89 17.34
C TRP A 179 -2.16 5.83 16.85
N GLY A 180 -2.37 5.20 15.71
CA GLY A 180 -3.71 4.83 15.24
C GLY A 180 -4.26 3.62 16.00
N THR A 181 -5.53 3.30 15.75
CA THR A 181 -6.21 2.12 16.26
C THR A 181 -6.59 1.20 15.10
N PHE A 182 -6.26 -0.10 15.21
CA PHE A 182 -6.34 -1.02 14.08
C PHE A 182 -7.20 -2.24 14.41
N TYR A 183 -8.17 -2.52 13.54
CA TYR A 183 -8.84 -3.81 13.44
C TYR A 183 -8.22 -4.60 12.30
N ILE A 184 -7.57 -5.72 12.61
CA ILE A 184 -6.82 -6.53 11.64
C ILE A 184 -7.30 -7.96 11.73
N ASN A 185 -8.00 -8.45 10.70
CA ASN A 185 -8.58 -9.78 10.73
C ASN A 185 -8.81 -10.38 9.32
N GLY A 186 -8.68 -11.69 9.21
CA GLY A 186 -8.97 -12.44 7.99
C GLY A 186 -7.99 -12.22 6.85
N ASN A 187 -6.89 -11.51 7.07
CA ASN A 187 -5.88 -11.33 6.04
C ASN A 187 -5.09 -12.63 5.82
N TYR A 188 -4.82 -12.93 4.58
CA TYR A 188 -4.08 -14.12 4.16
C TYR A 188 -2.65 -13.75 3.78
N MET A 189 -1.68 -14.49 4.32
CA MET A 189 -0.28 -14.39 3.94
C MET A 189 0.07 -15.60 3.07
N GLY A 190 0.42 -15.35 1.81
CA GLY A 190 0.89 -16.39 0.90
C GLY A 190 2.21 -16.99 1.37
N ALA A 191 2.33 -18.30 1.23
CA ALA A 191 3.59 -19.00 1.49
C ALA A 191 4.46 -19.03 0.24
N THR A 192 5.77 -18.90 0.46
CA THR A 192 6.76 -19.45 -0.47
C THR A 192 7.10 -20.87 -0.03
N THR A 193 7.63 -21.68 -0.93
CA THR A 193 7.85 -23.11 -0.68
C THR A 193 8.76 -23.40 0.53
N SER A 194 9.60 -22.44 0.93
CA SER A 194 10.58 -22.62 2.02
C SER A 194 10.10 -22.16 3.40
N THR A 195 8.95 -21.50 3.51
CA THR A 195 8.56 -20.77 4.73
C THR A 195 7.06 -20.81 4.99
N ALA A 196 6.43 -21.94 4.64
CA ALA A 196 4.98 -22.13 4.79
C ALA A 196 4.51 -21.98 6.25
N GLN A 197 5.34 -22.33 7.24
CA GLN A 197 4.96 -22.28 8.64
C GLN A 197 4.79 -20.83 9.14
N GLU A 198 5.70 -19.94 8.79
CA GLU A 198 5.61 -18.53 9.17
C GLU A 198 4.39 -17.87 8.53
N ALA A 199 4.13 -18.14 7.25
CA ALA A 199 2.94 -17.65 6.58
C ALA A 199 1.65 -18.17 7.24
N ASN A 200 1.60 -19.46 7.57
CA ASN A 200 0.46 -20.07 8.26
C ASN A 200 0.23 -19.46 9.65
N ASN A 201 1.30 -19.17 10.40
CA ASN A 201 1.18 -18.50 11.70
C ASN A 201 0.49 -17.13 11.55
N VAL A 202 0.88 -16.34 10.53
CA VAL A 202 0.26 -15.05 10.23
C VAL A 202 -1.19 -15.19 9.77
N CYS A 203 -1.53 -16.23 9.02
CA CYS A 203 -2.92 -16.51 8.63
C CYS A 203 -3.79 -16.88 9.86
N ASN A 204 -3.23 -17.65 10.80
CA ASN A 204 -3.96 -18.08 12.00
C ASN A 204 -4.15 -16.94 13.03
N ASP A 205 -3.17 -16.05 13.13
CA ASP A 205 -3.23 -14.82 13.93
C ASP A 205 -2.53 -13.69 13.16
N ASN A 206 -3.32 -12.82 12.56
CA ASN A 206 -2.79 -11.72 11.75
C ASN A 206 -1.88 -10.77 12.54
N TRP A 207 -2.02 -10.71 13.86
CA TRP A 207 -1.19 -9.85 14.70
C TRP A 207 0.26 -10.34 14.82
N ILE A 208 0.56 -11.58 14.51
CA ILE A 208 1.93 -12.08 14.33
C ILE A 208 2.64 -11.36 13.18
N GLY A 209 1.89 -10.96 12.14
CA GLY A 209 2.40 -10.16 11.02
C GLY A 209 2.38 -8.64 11.23
N VAL A 210 2.13 -8.16 12.46
CA VAL A 210 2.11 -6.73 12.79
C VAL A 210 3.35 -6.38 13.59
N HIS A 211 4.19 -5.53 13.02
CA HIS A 211 5.48 -5.14 13.61
C HIS A 211 5.54 -3.62 13.79
N PRO A 212 5.15 -3.07 14.96
CA PRO A 212 5.22 -1.64 15.24
C PRO A 212 6.64 -1.09 15.07
N ASP A 213 6.73 0.07 14.45
CA ASP A 213 7.99 0.80 14.35
C ASP A 213 8.09 1.78 15.53
N GLU A 214 8.81 1.37 16.55
CA GLU A 214 8.98 2.12 17.80
C GLU A 214 10.27 2.94 17.83
N ARG A 215 10.95 3.13 16.69
CA ARG A 215 12.24 3.84 16.66
C ARG A 215 12.19 5.24 17.27
N ASN A 216 11.09 5.97 17.08
CA ASN A 216 10.94 7.34 17.56
C ASN A 216 9.91 7.46 18.71
N TYR A 217 8.91 6.60 18.73
CA TYR A 217 7.82 6.63 19.73
C TYR A 217 7.44 5.21 20.14
N SER A 218 7.55 4.94 21.45
CA SER A 218 7.11 3.66 22.00
C SER A 218 5.59 3.52 21.98
N LEU A 219 5.13 2.28 21.94
CA LEU A 219 3.71 1.94 22.08
C LEU A 219 3.14 2.44 23.42
N PRO A 220 1.91 2.93 23.45
CA PRO A 220 1.25 3.30 24.70
C PRO A 220 1.22 2.10 25.68
N GLY A 221 1.69 2.33 26.90
CA GLY A 221 1.81 1.26 27.90
C GLY A 221 2.77 0.12 27.54
N GLY A 222 3.64 0.31 26.52
CA GLY A 222 4.64 -0.66 26.09
C GLY A 222 4.06 -1.95 25.49
N THR A 223 2.82 -1.94 24.99
CA THR A 223 2.16 -3.17 24.51
C THR A 223 1.38 -2.94 23.23
N ILE A 224 1.45 -3.91 22.33
CA ILE A 224 0.71 -3.89 21.04
C ILE A 224 -0.81 -3.89 21.25
N SER A 225 -1.31 -4.35 22.39
CA SER A 225 -2.73 -4.34 22.70
C SER A 225 -3.31 -2.92 22.78
N SER A 226 -2.49 -1.91 23.05
CA SER A 226 -2.92 -0.51 23.12
C SER A 226 -3.39 0.08 21.79
N ILE A 227 -2.98 -0.51 20.67
CA ILE A 227 -3.37 -0.08 19.32
C ILE A 227 -4.35 -1.06 18.65
N LYS A 228 -4.75 -2.14 19.35
CA LYS A 228 -5.71 -3.12 18.83
C LYS A 228 -7.14 -2.62 19.04
N SER A 229 -7.95 -2.71 17.98
CA SER A 229 -9.39 -2.73 18.11
C SER A 229 -9.92 -4.18 18.03
N SER A 230 -10.79 -4.54 18.94
CA SER A 230 -11.53 -5.82 18.89
C SER A 230 -12.76 -5.76 18.00
N VAL A 231 -13.15 -4.57 17.56
CA VAL A 231 -14.36 -4.32 16.78
C VAL A 231 -13.99 -3.53 15.53
N MET A 232 -14.44 -4.04 14.38
CA MET A 232 -14.38 -3.30 13.12
C MET A 232 -15.29 -2.08 13.21
N PHE A 233 -14.79 -0.90 12.86
CA PHE A 233 -15.70 0.23 12.72
C PHE A 233 -16.56 0.06 11.45
N THR A 234 -17.82 0.46 11.53
CA THR A 234 -18.81 0.34 10.45
C THR A 234 -19.35 1.69 9.99
N ASP A 235 -19.16 2.73 10.78
CA ASP A 235 -19.58 4.09 10.43
C ASP A 235 -18.59 4.69 9.43
N MET A 236 -18.96 4.64 8.17
CA MET A 236 -18.26 5.24 7.02
C MET A 236 -19.02 6.44 6.45
N GLY A 237 -19.92 7.04 7.23
CA GLY A 237 -20.75 8.13 6.75
C GLY A 237 -21.64 7.73 5.56
N ASP A 238 -21.55 8.47 4.47
CA ASP A 238 -22.33 8.20 3.25
C ASP A 238 -21.72 7.12 2.33
N ALA A 239 -20.62 6.44 2.76
CA ALA A 239 -20.02 5.38 1.97
C ALA A 239 -20.93 4.14 1.96
N THR A 240 -21.05 3.51 0.80
CA THR A 240 -21.84 2.29 0.63
C THR A 240 -21.15 1.09 1.25
N GLU A 241 -21.94 0.10 1.68
CA GLU A 241 -21.41 -1.16 2.14
C GLU A 241 -20.58 -1.87 1.04
N VAL A 242 -19.41 -2.34 1.41
CA VAL A 242 -18.53 -3.10 0.52
C VAL A 242 -18.85 -4.58 0.63
N THR A 243 -19.16 -5.23 -0.50
CA THR A 243 -19.23 -6.68 -0.56
C THR A 243 -17.90 -7.27 -0.17
N THR A 244 -17.86 -7.97 0.97
CA THR A 244 -16.62 -8.51 1.52
C THR A 244 -16.48 -9.98 1.17
N HIS A 245 -15.36 -10.35 0.54
CA HIS A 245 -14.99 -11.72 0.20
C HIS A 245 -13.98 -12.28 1.22
N SER A 246 -13.79 -13.62 1.27
CA SER A 246 -12.58 -14.15 1.91
C SER A 246 -11.34 -13.65 1.15
N ALA A 247 -10.17 -13.63 1.80
CA ALA A 247 -8.95 -13.13 1.16
C ALA A 247 -8.61 -13.92 -0.12
N GLU A 248 -8.82 -15.24 -0.15
CA GLU A 248 -8.56 -16.08 -1.32
C GLU A 248 -9.54 -15.81 -2.46
N ASN A 249 -10.81 -15.58 -2.13
CA ASN A 249 -11.81 -15.18 -3.13
C ASN A 249 -11.51 -13.77 -3.66
N ALA A 250 -11.08 -12.86 -2.79
CA ALA A 250 -10.64 -11.52 -3.20
C ALA A 250 -9.46 -11.61 -4.16
N TYR A 251 -8.45 -12.44 -3.85
CA TYR A 251 -7.32 -12.67 -4.74
C TYR A 251 -7.76 -13.10 -6.15
N THR A 252 -8.65 -14.08 -6.22
CA THR A 252 -9.16 -14.59 -7.50
C THR A 252 -9.86 -13.48 -8.28
N ARG A 253 -10.77 -12.74 -7.61
CA ARG A 253 -11.55 -11.67 -8.26
C ARG A 253 -10.70 -10.47 -8.64
N VAL A 254 -9.76 -10.06 -7.81
CA VAL A 254 -8.83 -8.96 -8.11
C VAL A 254 -7.97 -9.30 -9.33
N CYS A 255 -7.46 -10.52 -9.42
CA CYS A 255 -6.74 -10.96 -10.63
C CYS A 255 -7.61 -11.00 -11.89
N GLU A 256 -8.92 -11.14 -11.73
CA GLU A 256 -9.86 -11.16 -12.86
C GLU A 256 -10.31 -9.75 -13.25
N TYR A 257 -10.62 -8.88 -12.29
CA TYR A 257 -11.34 -7.64 -12.53
C TYR A 257 -10.55 -6.35 -12.27
N ALA A 258 -9.42 -6.36 -11.56
CA ALA A 258 -8.68 -5.13 -11.31
C ALA A 258 -8.06 -4.52 -12.56
N GLY A 259 -7.97 -3.18 -12.57
CA GLY A 259 -7.47 -2.39 -13.68
C GLY A 259 -8.47 -2.25 -14.82
N CYS A 260 -7.98 -1.90 -15.98
CA CYS A 260 -8.78 -1.78 -17.21
C CYS A 260 -9.21 -3.16 -17.74
N SER A 261 -9.92 -3.93 -16.90
CA SER A 261 -10.15 -5.36 -17.08
C SER A 261 -10.98 -5.74 -18.31
N LEU A 262 -11.79 -4.83 -18.83
CA LEU A 262 -12.55 -5.09 -20.07
C LEU A 262 -11.62 -5.26 -21.28
N VAL A 263 -10.57 -4.45 -21.36
CA VAL A 263 -9.55 -4.55 -22.43
C VAL A 263 -8.19 -4.22 -21.81
N ARG A 264 -7.54 -5.22 -21.25
CA ARG A 264 -6.20 -5.07 -20.68
C ARG A 264 -5.15 -4.91 -21.77
N ASP A 265 -4.24 -3.97 -21.58
CA ASP A 265 -3.05 -3.84 -22.41
C ASP A 265 -1.99 -4.93 -22.11
N ALA A 266 -0.81 -4.80 -22.67
CA ALA A 266 0.26 -5.78 -22.51
C ALA A 266 0.86 -5.73 -21.10
N VAL A 267 0.91 -4.55 -20.48
CA VAL A 267 1.45 -4.34 -19.12
C VAL A 267 0.54 -5.01 -18.11
N ASP A 268 -0.75 -4.67 -18.11
CA ASP A 268 -1.75 -5.26 -17.21
C ASP A 268 -1.79 -6.79 -17.33
N LYS A 269 -1.79 -7.31 -18.57
CA LYS A 269 -1.78 -8.77 -18.80
C LYS A 269 -0.55 -9.43 -18.20
N ARG A 270 0.62 -8.82 -18.36
CA ARG A 270 1.88 -9.32 -17.78
C ARG A 270 1.83 -9.30 -16.26
N ILE A 271 1.47 -8.17 -15.65
CA ILE A 271 1.37 -8.02 -14.19
C ILE A 271 0.42 -9.06 -13.60
N ILE A 272 -0.78 -9.22 -14.15
CA ILE A 272 -1.74 -10.23 -13.68
C ILE A 272 -1.17 -11.65 -13.81
N ASN A 273 -0.46 -11.97 -14.89
CA ASN A 273 0.17 -13.27 -15.07
C ASN A 273 1.29 -13.50 -14.04
N GLU A 274 2.11 -12.49 -13.76
CA GLU A 274 3.16 -12.54 -12.73
C GLU A 274 2.57 -12.73 -11.33
N VAL A 275 1.51 -12.01 -10.99
CA VAL A 275 0.79 -12.19 -9.73
C VAL A 275 0.26 -13.61 -9.58
N LYS A 276 -0.36 -14.16 -10.63
CA LYS A 276 -0.91 -15.52 -10.61
C LYS A 276 0.18 -16.58 -10.41
N ASN A 277 1.29 -16.44 -11.11
CA ASN A 277 2.37 -17.42 -11.13
C ASN A 277 3.45 -17.20 -10.04
N GLY A 278 3.42 -16.08 -9.32
CA GLY A 278 4.45 -15.75 -8.32
C GLY A 278 5.81 -15.42 -8.95
N THR A 279 5.80 -14.78 -10.13
CA THR A 279 7.00 -14.50 -10.93
C THR A 279 7.22 -13.00 -11.14
N ALA A 280 8.34 -12.64 -11.73
CA ALA A 280 8.64 -11.30 -12.21
C ALA A 280 9.46 -11.41 -13.51
N THR A 281 9.00 -10.75 -14.56
CA THR A 281 9.65 -10.78 -15.89
C THR A 281 10.84 -9.83 -15.93
N TYR A 282 10.70 -8.65 -15.38
CA TYR A 282 11.72 -7.62 -15.39
C TYR A 282 12.38 -7.45 -14.03
N SER A 283 13.53 -6.81 -13.99
CA SER A 283 14.28 -6.59 -12.75
C SER A 283 15.11 -5.33 -12.88
N GLY A 284 14.93 -4.42 -11.96
CA GLY A 284 15.90 -3.36 -11.71
C GLY A 284 16.94 -3.84 -10.72
N ALA A 285 18.17 -3.42 -10.88
CA ALA A 285 19.31 -3.78 -10.03
C ALA A 285 19.31 -5.27 -9.59
N ASN A 286 18.87 -5.54 -8.36
CA ASN A 286 18.93 -6.89 -7.75
C ASN A 286 17.55 -7.39 -7.27
N TYR A 287 16.46 -6.71 -7.59
CA TYR A 287 15.13 -7.03 -7.06
C TYR A 287 14.15 -7.35 -8.20
N PRO A 288 13.88 -8.64 -8.47
CA PRO A 288 12.97 -9.03 -9.54
C PRO A 288 11.57 -8.43 -9.35
N GLY A 289 11.05 -7.77 -10.38
CA GLY A 289 9.78 -7.05 -10.37
C GLY A 289 9.87 -5.58 -9.95
N ILE A 290 10.88 -5.20 -9.18
CA ILE A 290 11.11 -3.80 -8.83
C ILE A 290 11.97 -3.18 -9.93
N ILE A 291 11.39 -2.39 -10.79
CA ILE A 291 12.06 -1.79 -11.94
C ILE A 291 12.70 -0.45 -11.59
N ASP A 292 13.80 -0.12 -12.26
CA ASP A 292 14.53 1.13 -12.01
C ASP A 292 14.00 2.27 -12.88
N SER A 293 13.69 2.00 -14.15
CA SER A 293 13.16 2.96 -15.11
C SER A 293 12.24 2.29 -16.12
N GLN A 294 11.53 3.07 -16.93
CA GLN A 294 10.72 2.56 -18.05
C GLN A 294 11.56 1.78 -19.06
N GLU A 295 12.82 2.15 -19.27
CA GLU A 295 13.75 1.41 -20.16
C GLU A 295 13.91 -0.06 -19.76
N THR A 296 13.79 -0.35 -18.44
CA THR A 296 13.85 -1.72 -17.92
C THR A 296 12.78 -2.63 -18.53
N VAL A 297 11.65 -2.07 -18.94
CA VAL A 297 10.49 -2.79 -19.50
C VAL A 297 10.27 -2.50 -20.98
N GLY A 298 11.24 -1.86 -21.66
CA GLY A 298 11.19 -1.60 -23.10
C GLY A 298 10.39 -0.36 -23.48
N GLY A 299 10.27 0.60 -22.57
CA GLY A 299 9.64 1.90 -22.79
C GLY A 299 10.61 2.97 -23.29
#